data_f44bf4314f82c785f2734943e5d012bd
#
_entry.id   f44bf4314f82c785f2734943e5d012bd
#
_cell.length_a   1.000
_cell.length_b   1.000
_cell.length_c   1.000
_cell.angle_alpha   90.00
_cell.angle_beta   90.00
_cell.angle_gamma   90.00
#
_symmetry.space_group_name_H-M   'P 1'
#
loop_
_entity.id
_entity.type
_entity.pdbx_description
1 polymer ?
#
loop_
_entity_poly.entity_id
_entity_poly.type
_entity_poly.pdbx_seq_one_letter_code
_entity_poly.pdbx_strand_id
1 'polypeptide(L)'
;MDLEKDGEKIYPAGYEPQETPDVVDDNIRNNLLDFILKSGPSEVVDTDLFAVMAKRRSTRKFLDKPVETTKIDKVIAAADTAPTAGNFQGFEIFYVKSPEKKKLLVDACNKQPYVDAPVVLVFCKNPSRVKLDFPDYVLKKFAIQDATLAAGYSQLAAQALGLSSIWIGMFDEQKVMDVLETDLVPSSVLCIGYPKQTKFPKPRRNLKDLVHVTW
;
A
#
# COMPACT_ATOMS: atom_id res chain seq x y z
N MET A 1 2.16 25.99 17.65
CA MET A 1 0.73 26.22 17.42
C MET A 1 0.03 25.13 18.21
N ASP A 2 -0.43 25.49 19.41
CA ASP A 2 -1.08 24.53 20.31
C ASP A 2 -2.40 24.10 19.68
N LEU A 3 -2.51 22.80 19.38
CA LEU A 3 -3.70 22.18 18.77
C LEU A 3 -4.70 21.66 19.81
N GLU A 4 -4.45 21.93 21.08
CA GLU A 4 -5.36 21.59 22.17
C GLU A 4 -5.55 22.81 23.08
N LYS A 5 -6.78 23.22 23.29
CA LYS A 5 -7.19 24.16 24.30
C LYS A 5 -8.33 23.53 25.10
N ASP A 6 -8.12 23.37 26.40
CA ASP A 6 -9.11 22.84 27.34
C ASP A 6 -9.62 21.40 27.06
N GLY A 7 -8.78 20.54 26.43
CA GLY A 7 -9.15 19.16 26.14
C GLY A 7 -10.03 18.98 24.88
N GLU A 8 -10.37 20.07 24.19
CA GLU A 8 -11.04 20.01 22.89
C GLU A 8 -10.03 20.08 21.75
N LYS A 9 -10.16 19.15 20.80
CA LYS A 9 -9.35 19.17 19.57
C LYS A 9 -9.73 20.39 18.73
N ILE A 10 -8.77 21.26 18.46
CA ILE A 10 -8.97 22.43 17.58
C ILE A 10 -8.77 21.97 16.15
N TYR A 11 -9.83 21.98 15.38
CA TYR A 11 -9.80 21.73 13.93
C TYR A 11 -9.70 23.05 13.16
N PRO A 12 -9.15 23.05 11.93
CA PRO A 12 -9.19 24.24 11.07
C PRO A 12 -10.61 24.76 10.87
N ALA A 13 -10.77 26.06 10.73
CA ALA A 13 -12.09 26.68 10.51
C ALA A 13 -12.80 26.03 9.31
N GLY A 14 -14.03 25.55 9.54
CA GLY A 14 -14.82 24.84 8.54
C GLY A 14 -14.64 23.31 8.53
N TYR A 15 -13.78 22.77 9.39
CA TYR A 15 -13.71 21.32 9.60
C TYR A 15 -14.66 20.93 10.73
N GLU A 16 -15.79 20.37 10.37
CA GLU A 16 -16.59 19.58 11.28
C GLU A 16 -16.08 18.13 11.20
N PRO A 17 -15.58 17.53 12.29
CA PRO A 17 -15.30 16.10 12.30
C PRO A 17 -16.61 15.41 11.95
N GLN A 18 -16.70 14.93 10.71
CA GLN A 18 -17.80 14.06 10.36
C GLN A 18 -17.67 12.84 11.27
N GLU A 19 -18.68 12.62 12.10
CA GLU A 19 -18.88 11.28 12.65
C GLU A 19 -18.78 10.35 11.44
N THR A 20 -17.74 9.52 11.44
CA THR A 20 -17.63 8.48 10.40
C THR A 20 -18.98 7.80 10.42
N PRO A 21 -19.71 7.76 9.27
CA PRO A 21 -20.97 7.04 9.27
C PRO A 21 -20.65 5.65 9.83
N ASP A 22 -21.37 5.23 10.88
CA ASP A 22 -21.28 3.91 11.49
C ASP A 22 -21.63 2.76 10.50
N VAL A 23 -21.54 3.02 9.22
CA VAL A 23 -21.93 2.14 8.12
C VAL A 23 -20.75 1.86 7.18
N VAL A 24 -19.58 1.62 7.70
CA VAL A 24 -18.81 0.51 7.16
C VAL A 24 -19.25 -0.67 8.01
N ASP A 25 -19.90 -1.63 7.37
CA ASP A 25 -20.38 -2.83 8.02
C ASP A 25 -19.28 -3.29 9.00
N ASP A 26 -19.52 -3.08 10.31
CA ASP A 26 -18.58 -3.43 11.38
C ASP A 26 -18.11 -4.89 11.26
N ASN A 27 -18.91 -5.73 10.57
CA ASN A 27 -18.54 -7.09 10.23
C ASN A 27 -17.37 -7.16 9.23
N ILE A 28 -17.25 -6.26 8.25
CA ILE A 28 -16.12 -6.30 7.29
C ILE A 28 -14.85 -5.78 7.98
N ARG A 29 -14.95 -4.69 8.73
CA ARG A 29 -13.81 -4.10 9.45
C ARG A 29 -13.33 -4.99 10.59
N ASN A 30 -14.24 -5.50 11.38
CA ASN A 30 -13.94 -6.46 12.44
C ASN A 30 -13.46 -7.79 11.86
N ASN A 31 -13.99 -8.24 10.72
CA ASN A 31 -13.53 -9.43 10.03
C ASN A 31 -12.10 -9.27 9.48
N LEU A 32 -11.70 -8.10 9.01
CA LEU A 32 -10.36 -7.89 8.47
C LEU A 32 -9.30 -7.80 9.58
N LEU A 33 -9.56 -7.03 10.63
CA LEU A 33 -8.72 -7.00 11.84
C LEU A 33 -8.73 -8.36 12.56
N ASP A 34 -9.88 -8.98 12.69
CA ASP A 34 -10.02 -10.32 13.25
C ASP A 34 -9.30 -11.38 12.39
N PHE A 35 -9.36 -11.25 11.07
CA PHE A 35 -8.62 -12.12 10.16
C PHE A 35 -7.10 -11.95 10.34
N ILE A 36 -6.61 -10.71 10.48
CA ILE A 36 -5.19 -10.43 10.75
C ILE A 36 -4.79 -10.97 12.13
N LEU A 37 -5.62 -10.76 13.15
CA LEU A 37 -5.32 -11.12 14.54
C LEU A 37 -5.57 -12.60 14.86
N LYS A 38 -6.59 -13.23 14.25
CA LYS A 38 -6.99 -14.62 14.50
C LYS A 38 -6.34 -15.64 13.57
N SER A 39 -5.88 -15.20 12.38
CA SER A 39 -5.04 -16.05 11.56
C SER A 39 -3.72 -16.25 12.28
N GLY A 40 -3.59 -17.37 12.94
CA GLY A 40 -2.54 -17.68 13.91
C GLY A 40 -1.11 -17.50 13.40
N PRO A 41 -0.12 -17.56 14.30
CA PRO A 41 1.30 -17.30 14.02
C PRO A 41 1.93 -18.23 12.98
N SER A 42 1.24 -19.30 12.58
CA SER A 42 1.77 -20.35 11.68
C SER A 42 2.15 -19.88 10.27
N GLU A 43 1.65 -18.74 9.80
CA GLU A 43 1.96 -18.21 8.47
C GLU A 43 2.91 -17.01 8.50
N VAL A 44 3.10 -16.40 9.67
CA VAL A 44 3.99 -15.25 9.83
C VAL A 44 5.40 -15.75 10.13
N VAL A 45 6.33 -15.48 9.21
CA VAL A 45 7.73 -15.90 9.32
C VAL A 45 8.50 -14.99 10.29
N ASP A 46 8.11 -13.72 10.39
CA ASP A 46 8.78 -12.73 11.23
C ASP A 46 7.77 -11.75 11.83
N THR A 47 7.70 -11.69 13.13
CA THR A 47 6.82 -10.80 13.90
C THR A 47 7.54 -9.56 14.42
N ASP A 48 8.87 -9.51 14.34
CA ASP A 48 9.65 -8.33 14.70
C ASP A 48 9.59 -7.30 13.56
N LEU A 49 8.89 -6.20 13.79
CA LEU A 49 8.72 -5.13 12.82
C LEU A 49 10.06 -4.56 12.33
N PHE A 50 11.03 -4.36 13.21
CA PHE A 50 12.34 -3.82 12.84
C PHE A 50 13.15 -4.83 12.01
N ALA A 51 13.05 -6.11 12.31
CA ALA A 51 13.65 -7.17 11.51
C ALA A 51 13.00 -7.25 10.11
N VAL A 52 11.68 -7.15 10.02
CA VAL A 52 10.96 -7.08 8.74
C VAL A 52 11.43 -5.88 7.91
N MET A 53 11.48 -4.69 8.49
CA MET A 53 11.99 -3.48 7.83
C MET A 53 13.44 -3.64 7.37
N ALA A 54 14.30 -4.20 8.22
CA ALA A 54 15.71 -4.43 7.92
C ALA A 54 15.93 -5.48 6.83
N LYS A 55 15.10 -6.51 6.76
CA LYS A 55 15.19 -7.61 5.78
C LYS A 55 14.53 -7.28 4.43
N ARG A 56 13.50 -6.41 4.39
CA ARG A 56 12.77 -6.10 3.16
C ARG A 56 13.71 -5.57 2.06
N ARG A 57 13.59 -6.16 0.86
CA ARG A 57 14.38 -5.78 -0.34
C ARG A 57 13.48 -5.71 -1.57
N SER A 58 13.89 -4.87 -2.52
CA SER A 58 13.29 -4.86 -3.87
C SER A 58 13.76 -6.08 -4.64
N THR A 59 12.87 -7.06 -4.81
CA THR A 59 13.13 -8.33 -5.47
C THR A 59 12.54 -8.31 -6.88
N ARG A 60 13.34 -8.68 -7.88
CA ARG A 60 12.98 -8.67 -9.30
C ARG A 60 13.02 -10.06 -9.93
N LYS A 61 13.25 -11.10 -9.13
CA LYS A 61 13.26 -12.50 -9.59
C LYS A 61 12.47 -13.31 -8.57
N PHE A 62 11.33 -13.79 -9.01
CA PHE A 62 10.44 -14.62 -8.22
C PHE A 62 10.52 -16.08 -8.66
N LEU A 63 10.20 -16.98 -7.75
CA LEU A 63 9.95 -18.37 -8.10
C LEU A 63 8.63 -18.44 -8.87
N ASP A 64 8.55 -19.38 -9.81
CA ASP A 64 7.29 -19.80 -10.42
C ASP A 64 6.53 -20.71 -9.44
N LYS A 65 6.04 -20.07 -8.37
CA LYS A 65 5.31 -20.72 -7.30
C LYS A 65 4.11 -19.83 -6.95
N PRO A 66 2.89 -20.38 -6.95
CA PRO A 66 1.71 -19.68 -6.50
C PRO A 66 1.88 -19.21 -5.05
N VAL A 67 1.33 -18.03 -4.77
CA VAL A 67 1.21 -17.53 -3.41
C VAL A 67 -0.15 -17.96 -2.85
N GLU A 68 -0.16 -18.44 -1.64
CA GLU A 68 -1.35 -18.88 -0.94
C GLU A 68 -2.34 -17.70 -0.79
N THR A 69 -3.62 -17.97 -1.05
CA THR A 69 -4.68 -16.95 -1.00
C THR A 69 -4.72 -16.25 0.36
N THR A 70 -4.56 -17.02 1.44
CA THR A 70 -4.52 -16.47 2.81
C THR A 70 -3.41 -15.44 3.02
N LYS A 71 -2.25 -15.62 2.38
CA LYS A 71 -1.15 -14.63 2.43
C LYS A 71 -1.48 -13.39 1.60
N ILE A 72 -2.11 -13.58 0.43
CA ILE A 72 -2.54 -12.46 -0.41
C ILE A 72 -3.56 -11.61 0.33
N ASP A 73 -4.55 -12.25 0.95
CA ASP A 73 -5.59 -11.58 1.72
C ASP A 73 -5.00 -10.78 2.89
N LYS A 74 -4.00 -11.33 3.61
CA LYS A 74 -3.28 -10.61 4.67
C LYS A 74 -2.48 -9.42 4.14
N VAL A 75 -1.87 -9.54 2.97
CA VAL A 75 -1.14 -8.44 2.33
C VAL A 75 -2.09 -7.30 1.94
N ILE A 76 -3.27 -7.64 1.41
CA ILE A 76 -4.29 -6.65 1.06
C ILE A 76 -4.88 -6.03 2.33
N ALA A 77 -5.18 -6.85 3.35
CA ALA A 77 -5.68 -6.39 4.63
C ALA A 77 -4.72 -5.41 5.32
N ALA A 78 -3.41 -5.66 5.22
CA ALA A 78 -2.41 -4.75 5.77
C ALA A 78 -2.43 -3.36 5.11
N ALA A 79 -2.82 -3.25 3.85
CA ALA A 79 -2.98 -1.96 3.17
C ALA A 79 -4.06 -1.10 3.85
N ASP A 80 -5.14 -1.72 4.30
CA ASP A 80 -6.28 -1.03 4.94
C ASP A 80 -5.92 -0.48 6.34
N THR A 81 -4.87 -1.02 6.98
CA THR A 81 -4.38 -0.52 8.27
C THR A 81 -3.48 0.70 8.16
N ALA A 82 -3.12 1.12 6.96
CA ALA A 82 -2.31 2.32 6.76
C ALA A 82 -3.07 3.58 7.19
N PRO A 83 -2.41 4.57 7.80
CA PRO A 83 -3.05 5.84 8.10
C PRO A 83 -3.40 6.57 6.80
N THR A 84 -4.58 7.20 6.78
CA THR A 84 -5.10 7.94 5.64
C THR A 84 -5.66 9.29 6.05
N ALA A 85 -5.73 10.24 5.13
CA ALA A 85 -6.27 11.56 5.38
C ALA A 85 -7.73 11.46 5.83
N GLY A 86 -8.03 11.95 7.05
CA GLY A 86 -9.37 11.90 7.64
C GLY A 86 -9.95 10.48 7.77
N ASN A 87 -9.13 9.44 7.70
CA ASN A 87 -9.56 8.03 7.67
C ASN A 87 -10.47 7.68 6.48
N PHE A 88 -10.31 8.36 5.33
CA PHE A 88 -11.17 8.17 4.16
C PHE A 88 -10.69 7.10 3.18
N GLN A 89 -9.50 6.50 3.37
CA GLN A 89 -8.92 5.52 2.47
C GLN A 89 -9.01 5.96 1.00
N GLY A 90 -8.37 7.09 0.67
CA GLY A 90 -8.40 7.74 -0.66
C GLY A 90 -7.70 6.94 -1.76
N PHE A 91 -7.83 5.62 -1.76
CA PHE A 91 -7.20 4.72 -2.72
C PHE A 91 -8.09 3.52 -3.07
N GLU A 92 -7.75 2.85 -4.17
CA GLU A 92 -8.30 1.55 -4.56
C GLU A 92 -7.17 0.59 -4.89
N ILE A 93 -7.41 -0.71 -4.69
CA ILE A 93 -6.44 -1.78 -4.97
C ILE A 93 -7.01 -2.69 -6.04
N PHE A 94 -6.30 -2.79 -7.16
CA PHE A 94 -6.64 -3.74 -8.23
C PHE A 94 -5.72 -4.95 -8.13
N TYR A 95 -6.28 -6.12 -7.88
CA TYR A 95 -5.56 -7.39 -7.93
C TYR A 95 -5.65 -7.98 -9.35
N VAL A 96 -4.57 -7.90 -10.10
CA VAL A 96 -4.51 -8.36 -11.48
C VAL A 96 -4.17 -9.85 -11.52
N LYS A 97 -5.18 -10.68 -11.80
CA LYS A 97 -5.06 -12.15 -11.87
C LYS A 97 -4.82 -12.66 -13.30
N SER A 98 -5.45 -12.01 -14.32
CA SER A 98 -5.35 -12.44 -15.71
C SER A 98 -3.90 -12.40 -16.21
N PRO A 99 -3.37 -13.51 -16.78
CA PRO A 99 -2.06 -13.52 -17.40
C PRO A 99 -1.94 -12.54 -18.57
N GLU A 100 -3.02 -12.34 -19.33
CA GLU A 100 -3.06 -11.41 -20.46
C GLU A 100 -2.91 -9.96 -19.96
N LYS A 101 -3.66 -9.57 -18.93
CA LYS A 101 -3.54 -8.24 -18.32
C LYS A 101 -2.16 -8.03 -17.68
N LYS A 102 -1.54 -9.04 -17.09
CA LYS A 102 -0.17 -8.94 -16.58
C LYS A 102 0.83 -8.68 -17.69
N LYS A 103 0.72 -9.33 -18.85
CA LYS A 103 1.57 -9.05 -20.01
C LYS A 103 1.42 -7.63 -20.52
N LEU A 104 0.19 -7.12 -20.58
CA LEU A 104 -0.07 -5.72 -20.94
C LEU A 104 0.55 -4.75 -19.92
N LEU A 105 0.48 -5.09 -18.61
CA LEU A 105 1.15 -4.31 -17.57
C LEU A 105 2.69 -4.33 -17.70
N VAL A 106 3.28 -5.43 -18.18
CA VAL A 106 4.74 -5.45 -18.49
C VAL A 106 5.08 -4.36 -19.50
N ASP A 107 4.29 -4.23 -20.56
CA ASP A 107 4.50 -3.19 -21.59
C ASP A 107 4.24 -1.79 -21.01
N ALA A 108 3.17 -1.60 -20.24
CA ALA A 108 2.87 -0.34 -19.57
C ALA A 108 3.97 0.08 -18.60
N CYS A 109 4.63 -0.89 -17.93
CA CYS A 109 5.74 -0.69 -17.01
C CYS A 109 7.12 -0.73 -17.66
N ASN A 110 7.27 -0.13 -18.85
CA ASN A 110 8.55 -0.01 -19.58
C ASN A 110 9.22 -1.37 -19.85
N LYS A 111 8.43 -2.37 -20.20
CA LYS A 111 8.88 -3.74 -20.51
C LYS A 111 9.66 -4.42 -19.39
N GLN A 112 9.33 -4.10 -18.14
CA GLN A 112 9.97 -4.70 -16.99
C GLN A 112 9.41 -6.11 -16.71
N PRO A 113 10.15 -7.21 -17.00
CA PRO A 113 9.61 -8.56 -17.04
C PRO A 113 9.15 -9.07 -15.67
N TYR A 114 9.62 -8.47 -14.58
CA TYR A 114 9.21 -8.84 -13.22
C TYR A 114 7.82 -8.32 -12.84
N VAL A 115 7.14 -7.58 -13.71
CA VAL A 115 5.72 -7.24 -13.56
C VAL A 115 4.85 -8.47 -13.78
N ASP A 116 5.30 -9.47 -14.55
CA ASP A 116 4.65 -10.78 -14.64
C ASP A 116 4.99 -11.65 -13.42
N ALA A 117 4.64 -11.13 -12.24
CA ALA A 117 4.86 -11.79 -10.95
C ALA A 117 3.67 -12.67 -10.55
N PRO A 118 3.85 -13.64 -9.62
CA PRO A 118 2.74 -14.44 -9.10
C PRO A 118 1.56 -13.58 -8.61
N VAL A 119 1.84 -12.50 -7.89
CA VAL A 119 0.83 -11.53 -7.43
C VAL A 119 1.19 -10.15 -7.91
N VAL A 120 0.22 -9.46 -8.51
CA VAL A 120 0.35 -8.06 -8.99
C VAL A 120 -0.81 -7.26 -8.42
N LEU A 121 -0.49 -6.27 -7.59
CA LEU A 121 -1.42 -5.31 -7.03
C LEU A 121 -1.11 -3.93 -7.61
N VAL A 122 -2.13 -3.24 -8.10
CA VAL A 122 -2.01 -1.84 -8.54
C VAL A 122 -2.78 -0.97 -7.57
N PHE A 123 -2.09 0.00 -6.99
CA PHE A 123 -2.67 0.98 -6.07
C PHE A 123 -2.98 2.24 -6.87
N CYS A 124 -4.25 2.58 -6.92
CA CYS A 124 -4.74 3.78 -7.61
C CYS A 124 -5.19 4.83 -6.60
N LYS A 125 -4.90 6.10 -6.88
CA LYS A 125 -5.43 7.22 -6.09
C LYS A 125 -6.91 7.44 -6.41
N ASN A 126 -7.71 7.59 -5.35
CA ASN A 126 -9.14 7.91 -5.48
C ASN A 126 -9.49 9.14 -4.62
N PRO A 127 -9.20 10.37 -5.12
CA PRO A 127 -9.45 11.59 -4.36
C PRO A 127 -10.94 11.82 -4.08
N SER A 128 -11.86 11.22 -4.84
CA SER A 128 -13.30 11.39 -4.63
C SER A 128 -13.80 10.73 -3.33
N ARG A 129 -13.02 9.79 -2.74
CA ARG A 129 -13.32 9.21 -1.44
C ARG A 129 -13.00 10.15 -0.28
N VAL A 130 -12.07 11.09 -0.48
CA VAL A 130 -11.62 12.02 0.57
C VAL A 130 -12.64 13.14 0.70
N LYS A 131 -13.54 13.02 1.69
CA LYS A 131 -14.65 13.96 1.94
C LYS A 131 -14.21 15.12 2.85
N LEU A 132 -13.13 15.79 2.51
CA LEU A 132 -12.62 16.96 3.19
C LEU A 132 -12.87 18.20 2.30
N ASP A 133 -13.21 19.32 2.92
CA ASP A 133 -13.43 20.59 2.20
C ASP A 133 -12.08 21.26 1.89
N PHE A 134 -11.42 20.72 0.86
CA PHE A 134 -10.15 21.23 0.34
C PHE A 134 -10.19 21.32 -1.18
N PRO A 135 -9.38 22.20 -1.79
CA PRO A 135 -9.22 22.25 -3.23
C PRO A 135 -8.74 20.90 -3.80
N ASP A 136 -9.16 20.59 -5.03
CA ASP A 136 -8.86 19.32 -5.72
C ASP A 136 -7.38 18.91 -5.68
N TYR A 137 -6.45 19.86 -5.80
CA TYR A 137 -5.03 19.53 -5.78
C TYR A 137 -4.57 19.01 -4.41
N VAL A 138 -5.22 19.45 -3.32
CA VAL A 138 -4.97 18.93 -1.96
C VAL A 138 -5.53 17.54 -1.79
N LEU A 139 -6.78 17.31 -2.26
CA LEU A 139 -7.41 15.99 -2.24
C LEU A 139 -6.61 14.97 -3.05
N LYS A 140 -6.13 15.37 -4.23
CA LYS A 140 -5.22 14.54 -5.06
C LYS A 140 -3.91 14.23 -4.34
N LYS A 141 -3.33 15.20 -3.61
CA LYS A 141 -2.13 14.98 -2.78
C LYS A 141 -2.39 13.96 -1.68
N PHE A 142 -3.49 14.08 -0.95
CA PHE A 142 -3.86 13.12 0.09
C PHE A 142 -4.06 11.72 -0.47
N ALA A 143 -4.80 11.58 -1.57
CA ALA A 143 -5.02 10.29 -2.20
C ALA A 143 -3.73 9.60 -2.69
N ILE A 144 -2.72 10.37 -3.15
CA ILE A 144 -1.39 9.82 -3.46
C ILE A 144 -0.69 9.33 -2.20
N GLN A 145 -0.73 10.10 -1.12
CA GLN A 145 -0.11 9.71 0.15
C GLN A 145 -0.76 8.46 0.71
N ASP A 146 -2.09 8.39 0.72
CA ASP A 146 -2.88 7.25 1.17
C ASP A 146 -2.50 5.98 0.38
N ALA A 147 -2.54 6.05 -0.96
CA ALA A 147 -2.17 4.93 -1.82
C ALA A 147 -0.71 4.49 -1.62
N THR A 148 0.19 5.45 -1.38
CA THR A 148 1.62 5.18 -1.13
C THR A 148 1.83 4.47 0.19
N LEU A 149 1.18 4.92 1.26
CA LEU A 149 1.25 4.29 2.57
C LEU A 149 0.65 2.88 2.54
N ALA A 150 -0.53 2.71 1.94
CA ALA A 150 -1.18 1.41 1.76
C ALA A 150 -0.27 0.39 1.07
N ALA A 151 0.37 0.78 -0.05
CA ALA A 151 1.31 -0.08 -0.75
C ALA A 151 2.58 -0.36 0.09
N GLY A 152 3.05 0.59 0.88
CA GLY A 152 4.18 0.42 1.81
C GLY A 152 3.86 -0.61 2.90
N TYR A 153 2.69 -0.55 3.51
CA TYR A 153 2.21 -1.52 4.50
C TYR A 153 2.08 -2.92 3.88
N SER A 154 1.53 -3.03 2.67
CA SER A 154 1.49 -4.29 1.92
C SER A 154 2.89 -4.88 1.69
N GLN A 155 3.92 -4.05 1.43
CA GLN A 155 5.30 -4.53 1.28
C GLN A 155 5.86 -5.11 2.58
N LEU A 156 5.58 -4.49 3.72
CA LEU A 156 6.03 -4.99 5.02
C LEU A 156 5.32 -6.29 5.37
N ALA A 157 4.00 -6.36 5.15
CA ALA A 157 3.23 -7.58 5.36
C ALA A 157 3.73 -8.73 4.48
N ALA A 158 3.99 -8.48 3.18
CA ALA A 158 4.57 -9.49 2.30
C ALA A 158 5.90 -10.03 2.85
N GLN A 159 6.78 -9.14 3.35
CA GLN A 159 8.05 -9.55 3.95
C GLN A 159 7.85 -10.37 5.21
N ALA A 160 6.92 -9.98 6.10
CA ALA A 160 6.60 -10.71 7.32
C ALA A 160 6.07 -12.13 7.04
N LEU A 161 5.38 -12.31 5.91
CA LEU A 161 4.84 -13.59 5.43
C LEU A 161 5.86 -14.44 4.64
N GLY A 162 7.14 -14.06 4.62
CA GLY A 162 8.20 -14.77 3.90
C GLY A 162 8.16 -14.58 2.37
N LEU A 163 7.39 -13.60 1.91
CA LEU A 163 7.36 -13.18 0.52
C LEU A 163 8.37 -12.04 0.29
N SER A 164 8.57 -11.71 -0.97
CA SER A 164 9.32 -10.52 -1.36
C SER A 164 8.52 -9.72 -2.36
N SER A 165 8.84 -8.43 -2.45
CA SER A 165 8.13 -7.53 -3.35
C SER A 165 9.06 -6.58 -4.09
N ILE A 166 8.54 -5.97 -5.16
CA ILE A 166 9.11 -4.78 -5.77
C ILE A 166 8.01 -3.75 -6.01
N TRP A 167 8.34 -2.51 -5.67
CA TRP A 167 7.56 -1.33 -5.99
C TRP A 167 7.98 -0.77 -7.34
N ILE A 168 7.02 -0.51 -8.20
CA ILE A 168 7.20 0.13 -9.50
C ILE A 168 6.43 1.44 -9.47
N GLY A 169 7.14 2.55 -9.66
CA GLY A 169 6.56 3.90 -9.76
C GLY A 169 6.80 4.54 -11.13
N MET A 170 7.47 3.83 -12.05
CA MET A 170 7.70 4.32 -13.39
C MET A 170 6.96 3.45 -14.39
N PHE A 171 5.86 3.97 -14.93
CA PHE A 171 4.99 3.32 -15.88
C PHE A 171 4.22 4.41 -16.68
N ASP A 172 3.62 4.00 -17.78
CA ASP A 172 2.65 4.79 -18.54
C ASP A 172 1.29 4.71 -17.83
N GLU A 173 0.89 5.81 -17.18
CA GLU A 173 -0.35 5.86 -16.37
C GLU A 173 -1.57 5.50 -17.23
N GLN A 174 -1.67 6.03 -18.46
CA GLN A 174 -2.83 5.80 -19.31
C GLN A 174 -2.94 4.32 -19.70
N LYS A 175 -1.83 3.69 -20.09
CA LYS A 175 -1.84 2.26 -20.43
C LYS A 175 -2.21 1.40 -19.23
N VAL A 176 -1.76 1.74 -18.02
CA VAL A 176 -2.18 1.01 -16.82
C VAL A 176 -3.67 1.18 -16.57
N MET A 177 -4.22 2.40 -16.71
CA MET A 177 -5.65 2.66 -16.60
C MET A 177 -6.46 1.85 -17.63
N ASP A 178 -6.01 1.80 -18.87
CA ASP A 178 -6.64 1.02 -19.94
C ASP A 178 -6.66 -0.48 -19.62
N VAL A 179 -5.55 -1.03 -19.12
CA VAL A 179 -5.45 -2.44 -18.72
C VAL A 179 -6.39 -2.76 -17.55
N LEU A 180 -6.53 -1.83 -16.61
CA LEU A 180 -7.40 -1.99 -15.44
C LEU A 180 -8.87 -1.68 -15.75
N GLU A 181 -9.16 -1.07 -16.91
CA GLU A 181 -10.50 -0.60 -17.29
C GLU A 181 -11.08 0.37 -16.25
N THR A 182 -10.29 1.38 -15.88
CA THR A 182 -10.64 2.34 -14.83
C THR A 182 -10.18 3.76 -15.18
N ASP A 183 -10.91 4.76 -14.65
CA ASP A 183 -10.50 6.17 -14.71
C ASP A 183 -9.59 6.58 -13.53
N LEU A 184 -9.32 5.66 -12.61
CA LEU A 184 -8.48 5.93 -11.44
C LEU A 184 -7.00 5.90 -11.82
N VAL A 185 -6.30 6.97 -11.48
CA VAL A 185 -4.89 7.11 -11.84
C VAL A 185 -4.01 6.27 -10.90
N PRO A 186 -3.15 5.38 -11.45
CA PRO A 186 -2.27 4.54 -10.65
C PRO A 186 -1.21 5.36 -9.90
N SER A 187 -0.92 4.96 -8.66
CA SER A 187 0.18 5.49 -7.84
C SER A 187 1.38 4.56 -7.87
N SER A 188 1.13 3.26 -7.86
CA SER A 188 2.19 2.25 -7.89
C SER A 188 1.69 0.89 -8.33
N VAL A 189 2.61 0.08 -8.89
CA VAL A 189 2.42 -1.34 -9.15
C VAL A 189 3.31 -2.12 -8.19
N LEU A 190 2.72 -3.00 -7.40
CA LEU A 190 3.40 -3.85 -6.42
C LEU A 190 3.38 -5.30 -6.92
N CYS A 191 4.55 -5.83 -7.24
CA CYS A 191 4.73 -7.22 -7.64
C CYS A 191 5.25 -8.03 -6.46
N ILE A 192 4.63 -9.17 -6.17
CA ILE A 192 4.87 -9.97 -4.98
C ILE A 192 4.99 -11.44 -5.36
N GLY A 193 5.89 -12.15 -4.66
CA GLY A 193 6.06 -13.59 -4.82
C GLY A 193 7.17 -14.12 -3.92
N TYR A 194 7.42 -15.42 -3.99
CA TYR A 194 8.56 -16.03 -3.32
C TYR A 194 9.85 -15.63 -4.00
N PRO A 195 10.88 -15.14 -3.27
CA PRO A 195 12.14 -14.71 -3.87
C PRO A 195 12.91 -15.90 -4.44
N LYS A 196 13.41 -15.78 -5.67
CA LYS A 196 14.32 -16.78 -6.25
C LYS A 196 15.72 -16.75 -5.60
N GLN A 197 16.09 -15.60 -5.03
CA GLN A 197 17.36 -15.41 -4.33
C GLN A 197 17.23 -14.30 -3.28
N THR A 198 17.89 -14.47 -2.15
CA THR A 198 18.00 -13.43 -1.14
C THR A 198 19.04 -12.39 -1.56
N LYS A 199 18.73 -11.11 -1.35
CA LYS A 199 19.65 -10.00 -1.65
C LYS A 199 20.21 -9.40 -0.37
N PHE A 200 21.49 -9.10 -0.40
CA PHE A 200 22.11 -8.34 0.68
C PHE A 200 21.61 -6.90 0.75
N PRO A 201 21.63 -6.28 1.95
CA PRO A 201 21.30 -4.86 2.09
C PRO A 201 22.26 -4.01 1.26
N LYS A 202 21.70 -3.00 0.59
CA LYS A 202 22.52 -1.96 -0.02
C LYS A 202 22.84 -0.87 1.01
N PRO A 203 24.01 -0.21 0.89
CA PRO A 203 24.34 0.95 1.71
C PRO A 203 23.23 2.00 1.65
N ARG A 204 22.99 2.66 2.77
CA ARG A 204 22.09 3.79 2.89
C ARG A 204 22.88 5.05 3.16
N ARG A 205 22.30 6.21 2.83
CA ARG A 205 22.82 7.50 3.23
C ARG A 205 22.93 7.56 4.76
N ASN A 206 23.92 8.29 5.28
CA ASN A 206 24.06 8.46 6.73
C ASN A 206 22.84 9.21 7.29
N LEU A 207 22.37 8.81 8.47
CA LEU A 207 21.26 9.50 9.13
C LEU A 207 21.57 10.97 9.44
N LYS A 208 22.83 11.32 9.71
CA LYS A 208 23.27 12.70 9.91
C LYS A 208 22.99 13.61 8.70
N ASP A 209 22.96 13.02 7.48
CA ASP A 209 22.68 13.74 6.25
C ASP A 209 21.18 13.82 5.94
N LEU A 210 20.34 13.16 6.74
CA LEU A 210 18.89 13.08 6.58
C LEU A 210 18.15 13.87 7.63
N VAL A 211 18.70 13.94 8.84
CA VAL A 211 18.04 14.54 10.01
C VAL A 211 18.60 15.94 10.25
N HIS A 212 17.74 16.93 10.22
CA HIS A 212 18.07 18.31 10.53
C HIS A 212 17.31 18.70 11.80
N VAL A 213 18.07 19.10 12.83
CA VAL A 213 17.48 19.56 14.09
C VAL A 213 17.35 21.07 14.01
N THR A 214 16.15 21.58 14.24
CA THR A 214 15.86 23.02 14.36
C THR A 214 15.46 23.30 15.81
N TRP A 215 15.97 24.42 16.35
CA TRP A 215 15.72 24.88 17.72
C TRP A 215 14.83 26.11 17.70
#